data_3975c588ba2132eb40087afc1bdb37dd
#
_entry.id   3975c588ba2132eb40087afc1bdb37dd
#
_cell.length_a   1.000
_cell.length_b   1.000
_cell.length_c   1.000
_cell.angle_alpha   90.00
_cell.angle_beta   90.00
_cell.angle_gamma   90.00
#
_symmetry.space_group_name_H-M   'P 1'
#
loop_
_entity.id
_entity.type
_entity.pdbx_description
1 polymer ?
#
loop_
_entity_poly.entity_id
_entity_poly.type
_entity_poly.pdbx_seq_one_letter_code
_entity_poly.pdbx_strand_id
1 'polypeptide(L)'
;MVKIINVKGRQVFDSRGNPTVEAEIHLDNNIFQSAISPSGASTGAFEAFELRDKNINNFLGKSVNEAVKNINTKILKSLIGKDPSDQENIDNILLKLDGTENKKNLGANAILAVSLASAKAISVSNNVSLFKNSRMHAQTRINIIPFKMYRKMFFSY
;
A
#
# COMPACT_ATOMS: atom_id res chain seq x y z
N MET A 1 -5.67 -19.20 -11.24
CA MET A 1 -5.32 -17.76 -11.07
C MET A 1 -5.86 -17.36 -9.72
N VAL A 2 -4.99 -16.96 -8.82
CA VAL A 2 -5.34 -16.59 -7.44
C VAL A 2 -5.99 -15.20 -7.43
N LYS A 3 -6.97 -14.98 -6.56
CA LYS A 3 -7.72 -13.72 -6.50
C LYS A 3 -7.73 -13.13 -5.10
N ILE A 4 -7.75 -11.80 -5.02
CA ILE A 4 -7.97 -11.08 -3.78
C ILE A 4 -9.44 -11.22 -3.39
N ILE A 5 -9.70 -11.72 -2.17
CA ILE A 5 -11.05 -11.88 -1.62
C ILE A 5 -11.35 -10.88 -0.50
N ASN A 6 -10.32 -10.31 0.13
CA ASN A 6 -10.49 -9.28 1.14
C ASN A 6 -9.26 -8.39 1.26
N VAL A 7 -9.49 -7.12 1.65
CA VAL A 7 -8.45 -6.13 1.97
C VAL A 7 -8.86 -5.48 3.29
N LYS A 8 -7.98 -5.54 4.29
CA LYS A 8 -8.24 -5.01 5.62
C LYS A 8 -7.16 -4.02 6.03
N GLY A 9 -7.56 -2.82 6.39
CA GLY A 9 -6.68 -1.80 6.96
C GLY A 9 -6.86 -1.66 8.45
N ARG A 10 -5.79 -1.35 9.16
CA ARG A 10 -5.81 -0.99 10.59
C ARG A 10 -4.74 0.04 10.92
N GLN A 11 -4.99 0.83 11.96
CA GLN A 11 -3.98 1.67 12.58
C GLN A 11 -3.12 0.82 13.50
N VAL A 12 -1.81 0.92 13.35
CA VAL A 12 -0.81 0.32 14.22
C VAL A 12 0.20 1.40 14.65
N PHE A 13 1.19 1.04 15.45
CA PHE A 13 2.22 1.98 15.90
C PHE A 13 3.59 1.60 15.35
N ASP A 14 4.34 2.61 14.93
CA ASP A 14 5.75 2.44 14.57
C ASP A 14 6.66 2.28 15.80
N SER A 15 7.94 2.03 15.59
CA SER A 15 8.93 1.87 16.68
C SER A 15 9.10 3.11 17.56
N ARG A 16 8.59 4.26 17.13
CA ARG A 16 8.61 5.54 17.89
C ARG A 16 7.28 5.84 18.55
N GLY A 17 6.30 4.91 18.50
CA GLY A 17 4.96 5.08 19.04
C GLY A 17 4.05 6.01 18.21
N ASN A 18 4.40 6.34 16.97
CA ASN A 18 3.52 7.11 16.12
C ASN A 18 2.54 6.20 15.38
N PRO A 19 1.26 6.61 15.24
CA PRO A 19 0.30 5.87 14.42
C PRO A 19 0.78 5.74 12.97
N THR A 20 0.60 4.55 12.40
CA THR A 20 0.83 4.28 10.99
C THR A 20 -0.19 3.28 10.45
N VAL A 21 -0.19 3.04 9.14
CA VAL A 21 -1.14 2.18 8.45
C VAL A 21 -0.55 0.80 8.24
N GLU A 22 -1.27 -0.23 8.65
CA GLU A 22 -1.09 -1.61 8.19
C GLU A 22 -2.22 -1.98 7.24
N ALA A 23 -1.89 -2.65 6.14
CA ALA A 23 -2.85 -3.30 5.27
C ALA A 23 -2.61 -4.81 5.24
N GLU A 24 -3.68 -5.58 5.16
CA GLU A 24 -3.69 -7.03 5.04
C GLU A 24 -4.47 -7.44 3.80
N ILE A 25 -3.90 -8.30 2.97
CA ILE A 25 -4.52 -8.85 1.76
C ILE A 25 -4.82 -10.32 2.00
N HIS A 26 -6.05 -10.74 1.72
CA HIS A 26 -6.49 -12.13 1.75
C HIS A 26 -6.73 -12.65 0.33
N LEU A 27 -6.24 -13.86 0.07
CA LEU A 27 -6.37 -14.55 -1.21
C LEU A 27 -7.34 -15.74 -1.09
N ASP A 28 -7.92 -16.14 -2.21
CA ASP A 28 -8.89 -17.26 -2.31
C ASP A 28 -8.29 -18.63 -2.02
N ASN A 29 -6.97 -18.76 -1.94
CA ASN A 29 -6.24 -19.95 -1.53
C ASN A 29 -5.87 -19.96 -0.02
N ASN A 30 -6.60 -19.22 0.82
CA ASN A 30 -6.41 -19.09 2.27
C ASN A 30 -5.07 -18.45 2.70
N ILE A 31 -4.33 -17.86 1.79
CA ILE A 31 -3.13 -17.10 2.14
C ILE A 31 -3.52 -15.66 2.46
N PHE A 32 -2.94 -15.13 3.53
CA PHE A 32 -3.02 -13.70 3.84
C PHE A 32 -1.65 -13.18 4.25
N GLN A 33 -1.39 -11.93 3.93
CA GLN A 33 -0.16 -11.22 4.28
C GLN A 33 -0.44 -9.77 4.58
N SER A 34 0.35 -9.22 5.49
CA SER A 34 0.25 -7.80 5.84
C SER A 34 1.55 -7.04 5.57
N ALA A 35 1.39 -5.73 5.40
CA ALA A 35 2.49 -4.80 5.33
C ALA A 35 2.12 -3.49 6.03
N ILE A 36 3.13 -2.90 6.68
CA ILE A 36 3.02 -1.61 7.35
C ILE A 36 3.68 -0.55 6.45
N SER A 37 3.02 0.59 6.27
CA SER A 37 3.64 1.73 5.62
C SER A 37 4.61 2.41 6.61
N PRO A 38 5.91 2.49 6.30
CA PRO A 38 6.82 3.22 7.16
C PRO A 38 6.46 4.71 7.16
N SER A 39 6.43 5.33 8.34
CA SER A 39 6.27 6.78 8.42
C SER A 39 7.59 7.47 8.02
N GLY A 40 7.52 8.44 7.10
CA GLY A 40 8.67 9.25 6.72
C GLY A 40 9.20 10.07 7.90
N ALA A 41 10.52 10.14 8.06
CA ALA A 41 11.16 10.98 9.07
C ALA A 41 11.39 12.42 8.58
N SER A 42 11.38 12.64 7.27
CA SER A 42 11.55 13.93 6.61
C SER A 42 10.37 14.23 5.71
N THR A 43 10.03 15.49 5.55
CA THR A 43 9.02 15.97 4.59
C THR A 43 9.76 16.75 3.51
N GLY A 44 9.98 16.13 2.36
CA GLY A 44 10.48 16.80 1.17
C GLY A 44 9.34 17.50 0.40
N ALA A 45 9.66 18.58 -0.30
CA ALA A 45 8.68 19.34 -1.10
C ALA A 45 8.02 18.50 -2.22
N PHE A 46 8.62 17.37 -2.59
CA PHE A 46 8.18 16.47 -3.67
C PHE A 46 7.69 15.12 -3.16
N GLU A 47 7.50 14.96 -1.84
CA GLU A 47 7.00 13.70 -1.26
C GLU A 47 5.49 13.55 -1.48
N ALA A 48 5.04 12.31 -1.68
CA ALA A 48 3.63 11.99 -1.75
C ALA A 48 2.98 12.20 -0.37
N PHE A 49 1.72 12.61 -0.38
CA PHE A 49 0.99 13.03 0.81
C PHE A 49 0.67 11.86 1.73
N GLU A 50 1.22 11.86 2.95
CA GLU A 50 0.82 10.96 4.02
C GLU A 50 -0.48 11.47 4.64
N LEU A 51 -1.57 10.69 4.49
CA LEU A 51 -2.88 11.08 5.00
C LEU A 51 -2.95 10.85 6.51
N ARG A 52 -3.11 11.96 7.25
CA ARG A 52 -3.31 12.00 8.70
C ARG A 52 -4.55 12.80 9.06
N ASP A 53 -5.24 12.40 10.13
CA ASP A 53 -6.56 12.94 10.48
C ASP A 53 -6.51 14.38 11.00
N LYS A 54 -5.35 14.87 11.44
CA LYS A 54 -5.11 16.23 11.99
C LYS A 54 -5.97 16.60 13.21
N ASN A 55 -6.71 15.64 13.78
CA ASN A 55 -7.47 15.86 15.01
C ASN A 55 -6.53 15.81 16.21
N ILE A 56 -6.28 16.96 16.82
CA ILE A 56 -5.33 17.12 17.93
C ILE A 56 -5.66 16.23 19.14
N ASN A 57 -6.93 15.89 19.35
CA ASN A 57 -7.37 15.04 20.46
C ASN A 57 -6.99 13.56 20.25
N ASN A 58 -6.63 13.18 19.02
CA ASN A 58 -6.26 11.82 18.65
C ASN A 58 -4.78 11.78 18.27
N PHE A 59 -3.93 11.28 19.16
CA PHE A 59 -2.50 11.14 18.93
C PHE A 59 -1.83 12.43 18.43
N LEU A 60 -2.23 13.59 18.99
CA LEU A 60 -1.73 14.92 18.62
C LEU A 60 -1.87 15.19 17.09
N GLY A 61 -2.97 14.77 16.51
CA GLY A 61 -3.24 14.95 15.07
C GLY A 61 -2.53 13.94 14.14
N LYS A 62 -1.82 12.95 14.70
CA LYS A 62 -1.05 11.96 13.91
C LYS A 62 -1.82 10.69 13.57
N SER A 63 -3.08 10.57 13.99
CA SER A 63 -3.95 9.43 13.67
C SER A 63 -4.11 9.22 12.16
N VAL A 64 -4.40 7.99 11.74
CA VAL A 64 -4.49 7.59 10.31
C VAL A 64 -5.82 6.91 9.97
N ASN A 65 -6.89 7.22 10.74
CA ASN A 65 -8.18 6.56 10.59
C ASN A 65 -8.82 6.78 9.21
N GLU A 66 -8.68 7.97 8.60
CA GLU A 66 -9.19 8.22 7.26
C GLU A 66 -8.45 7.37 6.19
N ALA A 67 -7.14 7.19 6.33
CA ALA A 67 -6.38 6.29 5.46
C ALA A 67 -6.85 4.83 5.64
N VAL A 68 -7.04 4.39 6.88
CA VAL A 68 -7.61 3.07 7.21
C VAL A 68 -9.01 2.90 6.63
N LYS A 69 -9.88 3.89 6.76
CA LYS A 69 -11.23 3.89 6.18
C LYS A 69 -11.19 3.78 4.65
N ASN A 70 -10.27 4.50 3.98
CA ASN A 70 -10.07 4.39 2.55
C ASN A 70 -9.71 2.95 2.13
N ILE A 71 -8.84 2.26 2.90
CA ILE A 71 -8.51 0.85 2.64
C ILE A 71 -9.75 -0.02 2.77
N ASN A 72 -10.47 0.08 3.90
CA ASN A 72 -11.60 -0.79 4.23
C ASN A 72 -12.85 -0.52 3.37
N THR A 73 -12.87 0.54 2.58
CA THR A 73 -14.03 0.91 1.75
C THR A 73 -13.67 1.00 0.27
N LYS A 74 -12.97 2.06 -0.14
CA LYS A 74 -12.71 2.35 -1.55
C LYS A 74 -11.76 1.34 -2.18
N ILE A 75 -10.61 1.09 -1.50
CA ILE A 75 -9.57 0.18 -2.00
C ILE A 75 -10.07 -1.25 -2.01
N LEU A 76 -10.70 -1.71 -0.91
CA LEU A 76 -11.32 -3.04 -0.83
C LEU A 76 -12.23 -3.30 -2.04
N LYS A 77 -13.18 -2.39 -2.32
CA LYS A 77 -14.13 -2.54 -3.45
C LYS A 77 -13.44 -2.62 -4.81
N SER A 78 -12.32 -1.93 -4.98
CA SER A 78 -11.60 -1.87 -6.24
C SER A 78 -10.70 -3.09 -6.49
N LEU A 79 -10.25 -3.77 -5.42
CA LEU A 79 -9.29 -4.87 -5.51
C LEU A 79 -9.93 -6.26 -5.39
N ILE A 80 -11.16 -6.40 -4.88
CA ILE A 80 -11.85 -7.70 -4.84
C ILE A 80 -11.91 -8.29 -6.25
N GLY A 81 -11.55 -9.59 -6.35
CA GLY A 81 -11.54 -10.35 -7.59
C GLY A 81 -10.35 -10.07 -8.52
N LYS A 82 -9.45 -9.15 -8.16
CA LYS A 82 -8.23 -8.88 -8.94
C LYS A 82 -7.16 -9.92 -8.68
N ASP A 83 -6.31 -10.11 -9.69
CA ASP A 83 -5.15 -11.00 -9.61
C ASP A 83 -3.97 -10.25 -8.96
N PRO A 84 -3.48 -10.69 -7.79
CA PRO A 84 -2.33 -10.06 -7.14
C PRO A 84 -0.99 -10.34 -7.85
N SER A 85 -0.94 -11.26 -8.81
CA SER A 85 0.28 -11.52 -9.59
C SER A 85 0.60 -10.40 -10.57
N ASP A 86 -0.39 -9.62 -10.98
CA ASP A 86 -0.22 -8.42 -11.81
C ASP A 86 -0.07 -7.18 -10.92
N GLN A 87 1.12 -7.04 -10.32
CA GLN A 87 1.43 -5.92 -9.42
C GLN A 87 1.26 -4.57 -10.11
N GLU A 88 1.62 -4.45 -11.38
CA GLU A 88 1.47 -3.21 -12.14
C GLU A 88 0.00 -2.79 -12.25
N ASN A 89 -0.88 -3.75 -12.50
CA ASN A 89 -2.31 -3.48 -12.55
C ASN A 89 -2.87 -3.11 -11.16
N ILE A 90 -2.46 -3.80 -10.09
CA ILE A 90 -2.84 -3.43 -8.71
C ILE A 90 -2.45 -1.98 -8.43
N ASP A 91 -1.21 -1.60 -8.70
CA ASP A 91 -0.70 -0.26 -8.45
C ASP A 91 -1.42 0.80 -9.32
N ASN A 92 -1.68 0.48 -10.58
CA ASN A 92 -2.44 1.36 -11.48
C ASN A 92 -3.88 1.56 -11.02
N ILE A 93 -4.54 0.53 -10.48
CA ILE A 93 -5.88 0.65 -9.88
C ILE A 93 -5.84 1.64 -8.70
N LEU A 94 -4.87 1.49 -7.80
CA LEU A 94 -4.72 2.36 -6.63
C LEU A 94 -4.44 3.81 -7.03
N LEU A 95 -3.55 4.03 -8.00
CA LEU A 95 -3.22 5.37 -8.51
C LEU A 95 -4.40 6.04 -9.21
N LYS A 96 -5.15 5.30 -10.02
CA LYS A 96 -6.36 5.81 -10.69
C LYS A 96 -7.48 6.11 -9.69
N LEU A 97 -7.62 5.28 -8.66
CA LEU A 97 -8.62 5.47 -7.61
C LEU A 97 -8.33 6.72 -6.77
N ASP A 98 -7.06 7.03 -6.52
CA ASP A 98 -6.65 8.29 -5.88
C ASP A 98 -6.91 9.48 -6.80
N GLY A 99 -6.51 9.40 -8.05
CA GLY A 99 -6.73 10.40 -9.10
C GLY A 99 -5.93 11.69 -8.91
N THR A 100 -5.02 11.77 -7.93
CA THR A 100 -4.19 12.96 -7.69
C THR A 100 -2.71 12.64 -7.84
N GLU A 101 -1.92 13.64 -8.26
CA GLU A 101 -0.49 13.48 -8.44
C GLU A 101 0.22 13.10 -7.13
N ASN A 102 -0.14 13.78 -6.05
CA ASN A 102 0.48 13.60 -4.72
C ASN A 102 -0.24 12.61 -3.79
N LYS A 103 -1.23 11.83 -4.27
CA LYS A 103 -1.96 10.78 -3.53
C LYS A 103 -2.72 11.30 -2.30
N LYS A 104 -3.25 12.51 -2.37
CA LYS A 104 -3.91 13.17 -1.23
C LYS A 104 -5.30 12.62 -0.90
N ASN A 105 -5.97 11.92 -1.84
CA ASN A 105 -7.35 11.44 -1.62
C ASN A 105 -7.39 10.11 -0.85
N LEU A 106 -6.50 9.18 -1.14
CA LEU A 106 -6.39 7.90 -0.42
C LEU A 106 -5.33 7.96 0.66
N GLY A 107 -4.28 8.70 0.44
CA GLY A 107 -3.06 8.73 1.24
C GLY A 107 -1.98 7.79 0.69
N ALA A 108 -0.76 8.31 0.54
CA ALA A 108 0.38 7.52 0.11
C ALA A 108 0.65 6.34 1.05
N ASN A 109 0.42 6.53 2.36
CA ASN A 109 0.53 5.50 3.38
C ASN A 109 -0.46 4.35 3.15
N ALA A 110 -1.71 4.62 2.81
CA ALA A 110 -2.70 3.59 2.48
C ALA A 110 -2.31 2.83 1.21
N ILE A 111 -1.95 3.55 0.14
CA ILE A 111 -1.56 2.97 -1.16
C ILE A 111 -0.34 2.07 -0.99
N LEU A 112 0.71 2.54 -0.30
CA LEU A 112 1.94 1.78 -0.10
C LEU A 112 1.72 0.50 0.72
N ALA A 113 0.97 0.60 1.83
CA ALA A 113 0.68 -0.55 2.67
C ALA A 113 -0.04 -1.66 1.87
N VAL A 114 -1.04 -1.30 1.07
CA VAL A 114 -1.80 -2.25 0.24
C VAL A 114 -0.95 -2.85 -0.86
N SER A 115 -0.18 -2.04 -1.59
CA SER A 115 0.71 -2.50 -2.66
C SER A 115 1.75 -3.51 -2.14
N LEU A 116 2.40 -3.21 -1.02
CA LEU A 116 3.37 -4.11 -0.39
C LEU A 116 2.73 -5.40 0.15
N ALA A 117 1.54 -5.30 0.77
CA ALA A 117 0.81 -6.47 1.25
C ALA A 117 0.43 -7.41 0.09
N SER A 118 0.01 -6.84 -1.05
CA SER A 118 -0.31 -7.59 -2.27
C SER A 118 0.91 -8.35 -2.80
N ALA A 119 2.05 -7.68 -2.93
CA ALA A 119 3.31 -8.29 -3.36
C ALA A 119 3.78 -9.42 -2.42
N LYS A 120 3.60 -9.24 -1.10
CA LYS A 120 3.90 -10.28 -0.11
C LYS A 120 2.97 -11.48 -0.23
N ALA A 121 1.66 -11.24 -0.38
CA ALA A 121 0.66 -12.30 -0.46
C ALA A 121 0.91 -13.22 -1.67
N ILE A 122 1.17 -12.65 -2.84
CA ILE A 122 1.46 -13.45 -4.03
C ILE A 122 2.83 -14.14 -3.95
N SER A 123 3.83 -13.53 -3.31
CA SER A 123 5.12 -14.17 -3.10
C SER A 123 4.98 -15.44 -2.27
N VAL A 124 4.22 -15.40 -1.17
CA VAL A 124 3.92 -16.57 -0.35
C VAL A 124 3.09 -17.58 -1.11
N SER A 125 2.08 -17.15 -1.85
CA SER A 125 1.23 -18.01 -2.68
C SER A 125 2.03 -18.80 -3.72
N ASN A 126 3.04 -18.18 -4.30
CA ASN A 126 3.92 -18.80 -5.29
C ASN A 126 5.12 -19.55 -4.66
N ASN A 127 5.22 -19.58 -3.33
CA ASN A 127 6.35 -20.16 -2.60
C ASN A 127 7.71 -19.58 -3.05
N VAL A 128 7.77 -18.28 -3.29
CA VAL A 128 8.98 -17.56 -3.65
C VAL A 128 9.26 -16.43 -2.67
N SER A 129 10.51 -16.03 -2.48
CA SER A 129 10.81 -14.87 -1.66
C SER A 129 10.31 -13.60 -2.33
N LEU A 130 9.94 -12.58 -1.53
CA LEU A 130 9.52 -11.27 -2.04
C LEU A 130 10.55 -10.67 -3.01
N PHE A 131 11.84 -10.83 -2.72
CA PHE A 131 12.92 -10.40 -3.59
C PHE A 131 12.88 -11.08 -4.98
N LYS A 132 12.67 -12.40 -5.02
CA LYS A 132 12.57 -13.14 -6.28
C LYS A 132 11.32 -12.73 -7.07
N ASN A 133 10.19 -12.59 -6.39
CA ASN A 133 8.95 -12.14 -7.01
C ASN A 133 9.12 -10.73 -7.63
N SER A 134 9.68 -9.80 -6.90
CA SER A 134 9.94 -8.44 -7.40
C SER A 134 10.93 -8.43 -8.57
N ARG A 135 11.94 -9.31 -8.56
CA ARG A 135 12.90 -9.44 -9.67
C ARG A 135 12.28 -10.05 -10.93
N MET A 136 11.36 -11.01 -10.80
CA MET A 136 10.66 -11.59 -11.96
C MET A 136 9.83 -10.52 -12.69
N HIS A 137 9.21 -9.61 -11.96
CA HIS A 137 8.52 -8.45 -12.55
C HIS A 137 9.47 -7.38 -13.11
N ALA A 138 10.70 -7.29 -12.58
CA ALA A 138 11.70 -6.34 -13.05
C ALA A 138 12.44 -6.81 -14.32
N GLN A 139 12.49 -8.11 -14.60
CA GLN A 139 13.15 -8.66 -15.79
C GLN A 139 12.36 -8.42 -17.09
N THR A 140 11.07 -8.16 -17.02
CA THR A 140 10.25 -7.80 -18.18
C THR A 140 10.34 -6.33 -18.58
N ARG A 141 10.71 -5.44 -17.69
CA ARG A 141 11.16 -4.04 -17.94
C ARG A 141 11.71 -3.52 -16.61
N ILE A 142 12.82 -2.80 -16.62
CA ILE A 142 13.44 -2.14 -15.46
C ILE A 142 12.45 -1.18 -14.76
N ASN A 143 11.48 -1.74 -14.08
CA ASN A 143 10.47 -1.04 -13.32
C ASN A 143 10.17 -1.89 -12.08
N ILE A 144 11.09 -1.87 -11.12
CA ILE A 144 10.84 -2.42 -9.77
C ILE A 144 9.74 -1.55 -9.17
N ILE A 145 8.52 -2.05 -9.19
CA ILE A 145 7.34 -1.27 -8.81
C ILE A 145 7.34 -0.85 -7.34
N PRO A 146 7.80 -1.63 -6.34
CA PRO A 146 8.04 -1.08 -5.02
C PRO A 146 9.02 0.10 -5.04
N PHE A 147 10.05 0.05 -5.90
CA PHE A 147 11.03 1.13 -6.03
C PHE A 147 10.50 2.29 -6.89
N LYS A 148 9.73 2.02 -7.94
CA LYS A 148 9.14 3.05 -8.80
C LYS A 148 7.94 3.73 -8.13
N MET A 149 7.15 2.98 -7.37
CA MET A 149 6.10 3.54 -6.52
C MET A 149 6.70 4.27 -5.33
N TYR A 150 7.73 3.72 -4.68
CA TYR A 150 8.51 4.41 -3.67
C TYR A 150 9.10 5.71 -4.25
N ARG A 151 9.70 5.67 -5.45
CA ARG A 151 10.21 6.85 -6.14
C ARG A 151 9.11 7.82 -6.57
N LYS A 152 8.00 7.35 -7.18
CA LYS A 152 6.84 8.19 -7.52
C LYS A 152 6.02 8.64 -6.30
N MET A 153 6.10 7.92 -5.17
CA MET A 153 5.41 8.29 -3.93
C MET A 153 6.21 9.29 -3.11
N PHE A 154 7.54 9.23 -3.18
CA PHE A 154 8.44 10.07 -2.38
C PHE A 154 9.24 11.09 -3.20
N PHE A 155 9.37 10.90 -4.51
CA PHE A 155 10.10 11.82 -5.39
C PHE A 155 9.28 12.02 -6.66
N SER A 156 8.66 13.20 -6.80
CA SER A 156 8.08 13.64 -8.07
C SER A 156 9.23 14.09 -8.98
N TYR A 157 9.52 13.32 -10.03
CA TYR A 157 10.26 13.78 -11.20
C TYR A 157 9.34 13.69 -12.39
#